data_39ffddf9dda17c4a4baaf07479da788d
#
_entry.id   39ffddf9dda17c4a4baaf07479da788d
#
_cell.length_a   1.000
_cell.length_b   1.000
_cell.length_c   1.000
_cell.angle_alpha   90.00
_cell.angle_beta   90.00
_cell.angle_gamma   90.00
#
_symmetry.space_group_name_H-M   'P 1'
#
loop_
_entity.id
_entity.type
_entity.pdbx_description
1 polymer ?
#
loop_
_entity_poly.entity_id
_entity_poly.type
_entity_poly.pdbx_seq_one_letter_code
_entity_poly.pdbx_strand_id
1 'polypeptide(L)'
;MNLADEGFQILRTDWIQAVRRLTGIWREMPEMEAYMGQKMLFVYNPRAGKAQIRSNLLDIIDIFVKAGYEVTAYPTQASGDAVKAVRERHSGYDIVACCGGDGTLDEVVNGMMQCEEKLPIGYIPAGSTNDFANSLKIPKSMIKAADVVVNGMNYACDIGRFNNESFIYVAAFGIFSDVSYETKQDVKNVLGHAAYLLEGVRRLPSVRTYTL
;
A
#
# COMPACT_ATOMS: atom_id res chain seq x y z
N MET A 1 42.51 -26.21 -16.13
CA MET A 1 41.57 -25.39 -16.91
C MET A 1 40.23 -25.52 -16.20
N ASN A 2 39.86 -24.50 -15.43
CA ASN A 2 38.81 -24.55 -14.40
C ASN A 2 37.51 -24.03 -15.04
N LEU A 3 36.53 -24.91 -15.25
CA LEU A 3 35.23 -24.61 -15.88
C LEU A 3 34.17 -24.08 -14.90
N ALA A 4 34.60 -23.41 -13.85
CA ALA A 4 33.69 -22.99 -12.76
C ALA A 4 33.31 -21.50 -12.75
N ASP A 5 33.67 -20.69 -13.74
CA ASP A 5 33.53 -19.23 -13.71
C ASP A 5 32.77 -18.61 -14.90
N GLU A 6 32.04 -19.37 -15.68
CA GLU A 6 31.06 -18.80 -16.60
C GLU A 6 29.66 -18.90 -15.98
N GLY A 7 29.30 -17.88 -15.26
CA GLY A 7 27.95 -17.69 -14.75
C GLY A 7 26.93 -17.75 -15.89
N PHE A 8 26.03 -18.70 -15.82
CA PHE A 8 24.93 -18.88 -16.76
C PHE A 8 23.97 -17.67 -16.63
N GLN A 9 24.27 -16.58 -17.31
CA GLN A 9 23.30 -15.53 -17.60
C GLN A 9 22.56 -15.92 -18.88
N ILE A 10 21.53 -16.76 -18.74
CA ILE A 10 20.50 -16.85 -19.78
C ILE A 10 19.71 -15.57 -19.68
N LEU A 11 20.05 -14.59 -20.51
CA LEU A 11 19.22 -13.41 -20.70
C LEU A 11 17.86 -13.90 -21.21
N ARG A 12 16.82 -13.70 -20.39
CA ARG A 12 15.42 -14.13 -20.63
C ARG A 12 14.93 -13.75 -22.04
N THR A 13 15.44 -12.64 -22.56
CA THR A 13 15.18 -12.13 -23.91
C THR A 13 15.70 -13.04 -25.02
N ASP A 14 16.85 -13.66 -24.82
CA ASP A 14 17.47 -14.49 -25.88
C ASP A 14 16.78 -15.85 -26.01
N TRP A 15 16.27 -16.39 -24.92
CA TRP A 15 15.50 -17.64 -24.93
C TRP A 15 14.17 -17.48 -25.66
N ILE A 16 13.46 -16.38 -25.41
CA ILE A 16 12.19 -16.04 -26.08
C ILE A 16 12.42 -15.83 -27.58
N GLN A 17 13.51 -15.16 -27.98
CA GLN A 17 13.90 -14.97 -29.38
C GLN A 17 14.29 -16.30 -30.05
N ALA A 18 14.96 -17.19 -29.33
CA ALA A 18 15.34 -18.51 -29.84
C ALA A 18 14.11 -19.39 -30.07
N VAL A 19 13.15 -19.40 -29.15
CA VAL A 19 11.89 -20.14 -29.29
C VAL A 19 11.02 -19.57 -30.42
N ARG A 20 10.96 -18.25 -30.58
CA ARG A 20 10.28 -17.59 -31.72
C ARG A 20 10.84 -18.05 -33.08
N ARG A 21 12.17 -18.23 -33.18
CA ARG A 21 12.82 -18.68 -34.43
C ARG A 21 12.58 -20.16 -34.74
N LEU A 22 12.46 -21.01 -33.71
CA LEU A 22 12.39 -22.46 -33.87
C LEU A 22 11.00 -23.00 -34.12
N THR A 23 9.96 -22.36 -33.63
CA THR A 23 8.62 -22.98 -33.63
C THR A 23 7.62 -22.36 -34.61
N GLY A 24 7.85 -21.15 -35.10
CA GLY A 24 6.90 -20.46 -36.03
C GLY A 24 5.47 -20.27 -35.49
N ILE A 25 5.17 -20.86 -34.33
CA ILE A 25 3.81 -20.96 -33.75
C ILE A 25 3.34 -19.64 -33.09
N TRP A 26 4.28 -18.72 -32.82
CA TRP A 26 4.02 -17.53 -32.01
C TRP A 26 3.58 -16.30 -32.81
N ARG A 27 3.25 -16.45 -34.10
CA ARG A 27 2.85 -15.33 -34.95
C ARG A 27 1.48 -14.75 -34.65
N GLU A 28 0.68 -15.45 -33.84
CA GLU A 28 -0.73 -15.10 -33.57
C GLU A 28 -1.03 -14.83 -32.07
N MET A 29 -0.01 -14.59 -31.22
CA MET A 29 -0.23 -14.24 -29.81
C MET A 29 0.33 -12.84 -29.49
N PRO A 30 -0.37 -11.75 -29.88
CA PRO A 30 0.02 -10.39 -29.49
C PRO A 30 -0.11 -10.14 -27.98
N GLU A 31 -0.83 -11.02 -27.25
CA GLU A 31 -1.10 -10.85 -25.82
C GLU A 31 0.06 -11.28 -24.89
N MET A 32 1.10 -11.94 -25.39
CA MET A 32 2.21 -12.42 -24.53
C MET A 32 3.25 -11.34 -24.22
N GLU A 33 3.30 -10.23 -24.94
CA GLU A 33 4.06 -9.05 -24.52
C GLU A 33 3.36 -8.28 -23.38
N ALA A 34 2.03 -8.36 -23.30
CA ALA A 34 1.26 -7.90 -22.16
C ALA A 34 1.43 -8.77 -20.90
N TYR A 35 1.92 -10.01 -21.05
CA TYR A 35 2.23 -10.94 -19.95
C TYR A 35 3.65 -10.77 -19.38
N MET A 36 4.43 -9.81 -19.80
CA MET A 36 5.61 -9.30 -19.07
C MET A 36 5.08 -8.48 -17.91
N GLY A 37 4.74 -9.20 -16.83
CA GLY A 37 3.87 -8.78 -15.75
C GLY A 37 4.21 -7.41 -15.19
N GLN A 38 3.19 -6.57 -15.06
CA GLN A 38 3.29 -5.34 -14.29
C GLN A 38 3.79 -5.67 -12.88
N LYS A 39 4.67 -4.84 -12.34
CA LYS A 39 5.27 -5.06 -11.02
C LYS A 39 4.52 -4.27 -9.96
N MET A 40 4.14 -4.96 -8.90
CA MET A 40 3.43 -4.37 -7.78
C MET A 40 4.28 -4.42 -6.51
N LEU A 41 4.49 -3.26 -5.88
CA LEU A 41 5.01 -3.18 -4.52
C LEU A 41 3.83 -3.21 -3.55
N PHE A 42 3.63 -4.33 -2.85
CA PHE A 42 2.55 -4.48 -1.88
C PHE A 42 3.04 -4.23 -0.45
N VAL A 43 2.83 -3.00 0.03
CA VAL A 43 3.17 -2.55 1.40
C VAL A 43 1.99 -2.80 2.31
N TYR A 44 2.18 -3.55 3.41
CA TYR A 44 1.10 -3.82 4.34
C TYR A 44 1.54 -3.75 5.81
N ASN A 45 0.62 -3.30 6.65
CA ASN A 45 0.82 -3.28 8.09
C ASN A 45 0.24 -4.57 8.72
N PRO A 46 1.08 -5.51 9.18
CA PRO A 46 0.62 -6.80 9.72
C PRO A 46 -0.14 -6.68 11.04
N ARG A 47 -0.13 -5.50 11.66
CA ARG A 47 -0.78 -5.20 12.95
C ARG A 47 -2.03 -4.31 12.80
N ALA A 48 -2.37 -3.87 11.58
CA ALA A 48 -3.51 -2.98 11.36
C ALA A 48 -4.82 -3.63 11.81
N GLY A 49 -5.69 -2.84 12.45
CA GLY A 49 -6.97 -3.29 12.95
C GLY A 49 -6.83 -4.54 13.83
N LYS A 50 -7.58 -5.58 13.51
CA LYS A 50 -7.54 -6.89 14.20
C LYS A 50 -6.52 -7.86 13.57
N ALA A 51 -5.49 -7.36 12.90
CA ALA A 51 -4.50 -8.16 12.17
C ALA A 51 -5.11 -9.11 11.10
N GLN A 52 -6.26 -8.75 10.55
CA GLN A 52 -7.01 -9.58 9.59
C GLN A 52 -6.25 -9.83 8.28
N ILE A 53 -5.23 -9.02 7.98
CA ILE A 53 -4.37 -9.26 6.82
C ILE A 53 -3.73 -10.65 6.86
N ARG A 54 -3.43 -11.18 8.04
CA ARG A 54 -2.79 -12.50 8.19
C ARG A 54 -3.61 -13.64 7.59
N SER A 55 -4.93 -13.59 7.73
CA SER A 55 -5.84 -14.59 7.18
C SER A 55 -6.23 -14.35 5.72
N ASN A 56 -6.03 -13.14 5.19
CA ASN A 56 -6.43 -12.78 3.83
C ASN A 56 -5.22 -12.59 2.88
N LEU A 57 -3.99 -12.63 3.39
CA LEU A 57 -2.79 -12.28 2.63
C LEU A 57 -2.62 -13.14 1.38
N LEU A 58 -2.79 -14.45 1.49
CA LEU A 58 -2.64 -15.37 0.36
C LEU A 58 -3.69 -15.11 -0.71
N ASP A 59 -4.95 -14.91 -0.32
CA ASP A 59 -6.04 -14.64 -1.25
C ASP A 59 -5.84 -13.29 -1.97
N ILE A 60 -5.34 -12.26 -1.26
CA ILE A 60 -5.01 -10.95 -1.85
C ILE A 60 -3.89 -11.09 -2.87
N ILE A 61 -2.81 -11.80 -2.54
CA ILE A 61 -1.69 -12.04 -3.46
C ILE A 61 -2.18 -12.83 -4.68
N ASP A 62 -3.01 -13.84 -4.49
CA ASP A 62 -3.59 -14.64 -5.59
C ASP A 62 -4.41 -13.76 -6.56
N ILE A 63 -5.21 -12.82 -6.04
CA ILE A 63 -5.95 -11.85 -6.86
C ILE A 63 -4.98 -11.01 -7.71
N PHE A 64 -3.90 -10.49 -7.11
CA PHE A 64 -2.93 -9.66 -7.81
C PHE A 64 -2.17 -10.45 -8.88
N VAL A 65 -1.76 -11.67 -8.56
CA VAL A 65 -1.06 -12.55 -9.50
C VAL A 65 -1.97 -12.96 -10.67
N LYS A 66 -3.24 -13.27 -10.40
CA LYS A 66 -4.25 -13.57 -11.45
C LYS A 66 -4.52 -12.37 -12.35
N ALA A 67 -4.38 -11.15 -11.84
CA ALA A 67 -4.47 -9.92 -12.63
C ALA A 67 -3.19 -9.61 -13.41
N GLY A 68 -2.16 -10.48 -13.36
CA GLY A 68 -0.93 -10.35 -14.13
C GLY A 68 0.21 -9.60 -13.42
N TYR A 69 0.09 -9.31 -12.12
CA TYR A 69 1.15 -8.63 -11.37
C TYR A 69 2.22 -9.58 -10.83
N GLU A 70 3.49 -9.17 -10.97
CA GLU A 70 4.60 -9.68 -10.17
C GLU A 70 4.62 -8.94 -8.83
N VAL A 71 4.28 -9.63 -7.73
CA VAL A 71 4.03 -9.00 -6.43
C VAL A 71 5.26 -9.09 -5.53
N THR A 72 5.78 -7.95 -5.10
CA THR A 72 6.74 -7.86 -4.00
C THR A 72 6.01 -7.44 -2.72
N ALA A 73 5.85 -8.36 -1.78
CA ALA A 73 5.17 -8.11 -0.51
C ALA A 73 6.14 -7.56 0.55
N TYR A 74 5.80 -6.41 1.15
CA TYR A 74 6.61 -5.72 2.15
C TYR A 74 5.79 -5.49 3.44
N PRO A 75 6.01 -6.29 4.51
CA PRO A 75 5.41 -6.05 5.82
C PRO A 75 6.12 -4.92 6.57
N THR A 76 5.40 -3.88 6.95
CA THR A 76 5.97 -2.80 7.76
C THR A 76 6.30 -3.29 9.17
N GLN A 77 7.39 -2.80 9.76
CA GLN A 77 7.87 -3.21 11.07
C GLN A 77 7.66 -2.13 12.14
N ALA A 78 7.67 -0.86 11.75
CA ALA A 78 7.53 0.30 12.64
C ALA A 78 6.83 1.46 11.91
N SER A 79 6.48 2.51 12.66
CA SER A 79 6.02 3.78 12.10
C SER A 79 7.12 4.41 11.24
N GLY A 80 6.74 4.98 10.09
CA GLY A 80 7.64 5.55 9.09
C GLY A 80 8.26 4.53 8.12
N ASP A 81 8.07 3.24 8.36
CA ASP A 81 8.66 2.18 7.53
C ASP A 81 8.01 2.13 6.14
N ALA A 82 6.72 2.44 6.03
CA ALA A 82 6.04 2.51 4.73
C ALA A 82 6.54 3.71 3.89
N VAL A 83 6.84 4.85 4.53
CA VAL A 83 7.47 6.00 3.85
C VAL A 83 8.79 5.58 3.21
N LYS A 84 9.65 4.93 4.01
CA LYS A 84 10.96 4.46 3.57
C LYS A 84 10.85 3.41 2.47
N ALA A 85 9.97 2.42 2.63
CA ALA A 85 9.78 1.35 1.68
C ALA A 85 9.39 1.87 0.30
N VAL A 86 8.43 2.82 0.24
CA VAL A 86 7.99 3.42 -1.01
C VAL A 86 9.11 4.27 -1.63
N ARG A 87 9.70 5.19 -0.86
CA ARG A 87 10.75 6.07 -1.34
C ARG A 87 11.94 5.33 -1.94
N GLU A 88 12.39 4.24 -1.28
CA GLU A 88 13.59 3.51 -1.67
C GLU A 88 13.35 2.42 -2.71
N ARG A 89 12.10 1.97 -2.89
CA ARG A 89 11.79 0.80 -3.71
C ARG A 89 10.87 1.07 -4.90
N HIS A 90 10.16 2.21 -4.96
CA HIS A 90 9.15 2.47 -6.01
C HIS A 90 9.69 2.32 -7.44
N SER A 91 10.97 2.62 -7.65
CA SER A 91 11.60 2.50 -8.97
C SER A 91 11.54 1.05 -9.49
N GLY A 92 11.02 0.90 -10.68
CA GLY A 92 10.85 -0.41 -11.32
C GLY A 92 9.55 -1.15 -10.94
N TYR A 93 8.61 -0.48 -10.27
CA TYR A 93 7.24 -0.94 -10.11
C TYR A 93 6.28 -0.07 -10.93
N ASP A 94 5.11 -0.63 -11.25
CA ASP A 94 4.06 0.05 -12.00
C ASP A 94 2.94 0.57 -11.08
N ILE A 95 2.83 -0.01 -9.89
CA ILE A 95 1.83 0.33 -8.88
C ILE A 95 2.35 0.04 -7.46
N VAL A 96 1.91 0.83 -6.49
CA VAL A 96 2.06 0.53 -5.06
C VAL A 96 0.70 0.15 -4.49
N ALA A 97 0.54 -1.06 -3.98
CA ALA A 97 -0.64 -1.45 -3.22
C ALA A 97 -0.37 -1.26 -1.71
N CYS A 98 -1.31 -0.63 -1.00
CA CYS A 98 -1.24 -0.37 0.44
C CYS A 98 -2.35 -1.14 1.16
N CYS A 99 -2.00 -1.95 2.17
CA CYS A 99 -2.98 -2.55 3.07
C CYS A 99 -2.71 -2.13 4.51
N GLY A 100 -3.63 -1.34 5.07
CA GLY A 100 -3.48 -0.79 6.42
C GLY A 100 -4.64 0.12 6.81
N GLY A 101 -4.49 0.84 7.90
CA GLY A 101 -5.37 1.94 8.27
C GLY A 101 -4.95 3.25 7.59
N ASP A 102 -5.67 4.34 7.91
CA ASP A 102 -5.42 5.68 7.36
C ASP A 102 -3.97 6.13 7.57
N GLY A 103 -3.37 5.84 8.73
CA GLY A 103 -1.97 6.17 9.00
C GLY A 103 -0.97 5.41 8.12
N THR A 104 -1.24 4.14 7.76
CA THR A 104 -0.37 3.40 6.83
C THR A 104 -0.50 3.95 5.41
N LEU A 105 -1.71 4.31 5.00
CA LEU A 105 -1.96 4.97 3.72
C LEU A 105 -1.24 6.31 3.65
N ASP A 106 -1.34 7.11 4.71
CA ASP A 106 -0.67 8.42 4.80
C ASP A 106 0.85 8.28 4.69
N GLU A 107 1.46 7.30 5.36
CA GLU A 107 2.89 6.99 5.20
C GLU A 107 3.23 6.61 3.75
N VAL A 108 2.44 5.77 3.07
CA VAL A 108 2.66 5.39 1.67
C VAL A 108 2.59 6.61 0.76
N VAL A 109 1.59 7.48 0.97
CA VAL A 109 1.44 8.73 0.21
C VAL A 109 2.63 9.66 0.46
N ASN A 110 3.03 9.84 1.72
CA ASN A 110 4.21 10.66 2.06
C ASN A 110 5.49 10.12 1.41
N GLY A 111 5.68 8.81 1.36
CA GLY A 111 6.78 8.18 0.64
C GLY A 111 6.71 8.48 -0.86
N MET A 112 5.54 8.32 -1.47
CA MET A 112 5.30 8.57 -2.89
C MET A 112 5.52 10.05 -3.25
N MET A 113 5.12 10.99 -2.39
CA MET A 113 5.31 12.43 -2.63
C MET A 113 6.78 12.84 -2.66
N GLN A 114 7.68 12.06 -2.06
CA GLN A 114 9.13 12.26 -2.10
C GLN A 114 9.80 11.66 -3.36
N CYS A 115 9.11 10.82 -4.12
CA CYS A 115 9.61 10.24 -5.36
C CYS A 115 9.49 11.24 -6.52
N GLU A 116 10.35 11.15 -7.53
CA GLU A 116 10.21 11.95 -8.76
C GLU A 116 9.02 11.46 -9.59
N GLU A 117 9.01 10.17 -9.89
CA GLU A 117 7.91 9.51 -10.59
C GLU A 117 6.82 9.10 -9.59
N LYS A 118 5.56 9.42 -9.92
CA LYS A 118 4.39 9.10 -9.09
C LYS A 118 3.68 7.89 -9.64
N LEU A 119 3.65 6.81 -8.88
CA LEU A 119 2.93 5.60 -9.23
C LEU A 119 1.49 5.66 -8.70
N PRO A 120 0.53 4.99 -9.36
CA PRO A 120 -0.78 4.75 -8.79
C PRO A 120 -0.68 4.04 -7.44
N ILE A 121 -1.58 4.39 -6.50
CA ILE A 121 -1.66 3.74 -5.19
C ILE A 121 -3.00 3.02 -5.08
N GLY A 122 -2.96 1.69 -4.97
CA GLY A 122 -4.11 0.87 -4.61
C GLY A 122 -4.28 0.81 -3.09
N TYR A 123 -5.52 0.90 -2.56
CA TYR A 123 -5.75 0.89 -1.12
C TYR A 123 -6.70 -0.20 -0.66
N ILE A 124 -6.24 -1.02 0.28
CA ILE A 124 -7.00 -2.06 0.98
C ILE A 124 -7.15 -1.62 2.45
N PRO A 125 -8.36 -1.19 2.88
CA PRO A 125 -8.57 -0.71 4.24
C PRO A 125 -8.53 -1.88 5.23
N ALA A 126 -7.63 -1.77 6.22
CA ALA A 126 -7.44 -2.76 7.28
C ALA A 126 -7.41 -2.16 8.69
N GLY A 127 -7.58 -0.86 8.82
CA GLY A 127 -7.60 -0.15 10.09
C GLY A 127 -8.97 -0.22 10.80
N SER A 128 -9.07 0.50 11.91
CA SER A 128 -10.29 0.56 12.72
C SER A 128 -11.35 1.49 12.14
N THR A 129 -10.96 2.65 11.61
CA THR A 129 -11.84 3.69 11.06
C THR A 129 -11.89 3.68 9.54
N ASN A 130 -10.72 3.78 8.88
CA ASN A 130 -10.58 3.81 7.43
C ASN A 130 -11.42 4.93 6.79
N ASP A 131 -11.27 6.14 7.29
CA ASP A 131 -12.10 7.28 6.92
C ASP A 131 -11.93 7.65 5.43
N PHE A 132 -10.72 7.59 4.92
CA PHE A 132 -10.46 7.81 3.50
C PHE A 132 -11.14 6.77 2.62
N ALA A 133 -11.07 5.48 2.99
CA ALA A 133 -11.74 4.41 2.25
C ALA A 133 -13.27 4.58 2.27
N ASN A 134 -13.83 5.00 3.40
CA ASN A 134 -15.28 5.27 3.52
C ASN A 134 -15.70 6.42 2.60
N SER A 135 -14.89 7.49 2.48
CA SER A 135 -15.15 8.63 1.60
C SER A 135 -15.20 8.23 0.12
N LEU A 136 -14.30 7.33 -0.30
CA LEU A 136 -14.24 6.80 -1.67
C LEU A 136 -15.14 5.58 -1.90
N LYS A 137 -15.88 5.14 -0.87
CA LYS A 137 -16.74 3.94 -0.92
C LYS A 137 -15.98 2.66 -1.27
N ILE A 138 -14.70 2.58 -0.89
CA ILE A 138 -13.90 1.36 -1.04
C ILE A 138 -14.50 0.27 -0.14
N PRO A 139 -14.67 -0.97 -0.65
CA PRO A 139 -15.23 -2.06 0.13
C PRO A 139 -14.47 -2.34 1.43
N LYS A 140 -15.20 -2.58 2.53
CA LYS A 140 -14.59 -2.98 3.82
C LYS A 140 -13.97 -4.38 3.80
N SER A 141 -14.44 -5.26 2.91
CA SER A 141 -13.84 -6.57 2.70
C SER A 141 -12.51 -6.41 1.98
N MET A 142 -11.42 -6.91 2.58
CA MET A 142 -10.08 -6.82 2.01
C MET A 142 -10.00 -7.49 0.63
N ILE A 143 -10.70 -8.61 0.44
CA ILE A 143 -10.75 -9.34 -0.83
C ILE A 143 -11.41 -8.49 -1.92
N LYS A 144 -12.56 -7.88 -1.60
CA LYS A 144 -13.24 -6.98 -2.56
C LYS A 144 -12.45 -5.70 -2.80
N ALA A 145 -11.74 -5.19 -1.79
CA ALA A 145 -10.87 -4.04 -1.97
C ALA A 145 -9.65 -4.38 -2.83
N ALA A 146 -9.08 -5.59 -2.69
CA ALA A 146 -8.01 -6.08 -3.58
C ALA A 146 -8.49 -6.19 -5.03
N ASP A 147 -9.71 -6.66 -5.25
CA ASP A 147 -10.34 -6.67 -6.59
C ASP A 147 -10.47 -5.25 -7.17
N VAL A 148 -10.85 -4.27 -6.35
CA VAL A 148 -10.90 -2.85 -6.78
C VAL A 148 -9.51 -2.32 -7.13
N VAL A 149 -8.45 -2.75 -6.45
CA VAL A 149 -7.07 -2.33 -6.78
C VAL A 149 -6.68 -2.75 -8.20
N VAL A 150 -7.10 -3.92 -8.65
CA VAL A 150 -6.68 -4.46 -9.96
C VAL A 150 -7.69 -4.19 -11.09
N ASN A 151 -8.98 -4.07 -10.76
CA ASN A 151 -10.05 -3.92 -11.75
C ASN A 151 -10.76 -2.55 -11.68
N GLY A 152 -10.40 -1.71 -10.69
CA GLY A 152 -11.02 -0.41 -10.49
C GLY A 152 -10.51 0.66 -11.46
N MET A 153 -11.12 1.83 -11.37
CA MET A 153 -10.68 3.01 -12.12
C MET A 153 -9.73 3.87 -11.28
N ASN A 154 -8.72 4.44 -11.92
CA ASN A 154 -7.86 5.43 -11.29
C ASN A 154 -8.66 6.68 -10.93
N TYR A 155 -8.54 7.12 -9.69
CA TYR A 155 -9.16 8.33 -9.17
C TYR A 155 -8.06 9.32 -8.77
N ALA A 156 -8.05 10.48 -9.41
CA ALA A 156 -7.15 11.56 -9.02
C ALA A 156 -7.72 12.29 -7.80
N CYS A 157 -6.95 12.38 -6.72
CA CYS A 157 -7.32 13.13 -5.53
C CYS A 157 -6.24 14.17 -5.18
N ASP A 158 -6.69 15.28 -4.61
CA ASP A 158 -5.78 16.29 -4.10
C ASP A 158 -5.06 15.79 -2.85
N ILE A 159 -3.82 16.21 -2.70
CA ILE A 159 -2.99 15.94 -1.52
C ILE A 159 -2.78 17.27 -0.79
N GLY A 160 -3.19 17.30 0.48
CA GLY A 160 -2.89 18.43 1.35
C GLY A 160 -1.42 18.42 1.77
N ARG A 161 -0.85 19.60 2.01
CA ARG A 161 0.49 19.75 2.57
C ARG A 161 0.46 20.67 3.78
N PHE A 162 1.06 20.19 4.87
CA PHE A 162 1.26 20.99 6.07
C PHE A 162 2.72 20.93 6.48
N ASN A 163 3.39 22.09 6.46
CA ASN A 163 4.85 22.18 6.58
C ASN A 163 5.54 21.29 5.52
N ASN A 164 6.29 20.28 5.96
CA ASN A 164 7.05 19.38 5.09
C ASN A 164 6.38 18.01 4.89
N GLU A 165 5.20 17.81 5.49
CA GLU A 165 4.47 16.55 5.41
C GLU A 165 3.23 16.69 4.54
N SER A 166 2.92 15.66 3.79
CA SER A 166 1.71 15.55 2.99
C SER A 166 0.66 14.75 3.76
N PHE A 167 -0.61 15.05 3.55
CA PHE A 167 -1.71 14.28 4.12
C PHE A 167 -2.80 14.05 3.08
N ILE A 168 -3.42 12.87 3.12
CA ILE A 168 -4.41 12.48 2.11
C ILE A 168 -5.84 12.72 2.55
N TYR A 169 -6.12 12.84 3.85
CA TYR A 169 -7.47 12.99 4.35
C TYR A 169 -7.68 14.23 5.20
N VAL A 170 -7.02 14.32 6.35
CA VAL A 170 -7.21 15.44 7.28
C VAL A 170 -5.93 15.75 8.04
N ALA A 171 -5.63 17.05 8.18
CA ALA A 171 -4.72 17.59 9.17
C ALA A 171 -5.55 18.31 10.23
N ALA A 172 -5.38 17.94 11.50
CA ALA A 172 -6.14 18.51 12.61
C ALA A 172 -5.23 18.87 13.77
N PHE A 173 -5.54 20.00 14.43
CA PHE A 173 -4.87 20.43 15.63
C PHE A 173 -5.89 21.00 16.63
N GLY A 174 -5.50 21.07 17.92
CA GLY A 174 -6.34 21.62 18.97
C GLY A 174 -6.95 20.54 19.86
N ILE A 175 -8.17 20.78 20.35
CA ILE A 175 -8.83 19.91 21.33
C ILE A 175 -9.04 18.50 20.74
N PHE A 176 -8.64 17.47 21.47
CA PHE A 176 -8.71 16.05 21.09
C PHE A 176 -7.82 15.57 19.93
N SER A 177 -7.01 16.43 19.29
CA SER A 177 -6.11 15.98 18.22
C SER A 177 -5.12 14.91 18.71
N ASP A 178 -4.60 15.04 19.92
CA ASP A 178 -3.64 14.11 20.51
C ASP A 178 -4.24 12.73 20.85
N VAL A 179 -5.56 12.65 21.02
CA VAL A 179 -6.27 11.40 21.35
C VAL A 179 -6.02 10.34 20.28
N SER A 180 -5.97 10.73 19.04
CA SER A 180 -5.78 9.82 17.92
C SER A 180 -4.35 9.25 17.87
N TYR A 181 -3.34 10.04 18.24
CA TYR A 181 -1.92 9.65 18.17
C TYR A 181 -1.47 8.84 19.40
N GLU A 182 -1.93 9.22 20.60
CA GLU A 182 -1.44 8.59 21.83
C GLU A 182 -2.22 7.34 22.25
N THR A 183 -3.38 7.07 21.66
CA THR A 183 -4.12 5.85 21.97
C THR A 183 -3.35 4.61 21.47
N LYS A 184 -2.95 3.75 22.41
CA LYS A 184 -2.19 2.53 22.10
C LYS A 184 -2.95 1.64 21.11
N GLN A 185 -2.24 1.03 20.18
CA GLN A 185 -2.82 0.19 19.12
C GLN A 185 -3.68 -0.96 19.69
N ASP A 186 -3.24 -1.55 20.81
CA ASP A 186 -3.98 -2.63 21.46
C ASP A 186 -5.36 -2.16 21.97
N VAL A 187 -5.45 -0.94 22.50
CA VAL A 187 -6.71 -0.33 22.96
C VAL A 187 -7.61 0.00 21.77
N LYS A 188 -7.04 0.50 20.67
CA LYS A 188 -7.79 0.74 19.41
C LYS A 188 -8.37 -0.55 18.86
N ASN A 189 -7.63 -1.65 18.91
CA ASN A 189 -8.05 -2.94 18.38
C ASN A 189 -9.19 -3.59 19.18
N VAL A 190 -9.24 -3.33 20.50
CA VAL A 190 -10.27 -3.91 21.39
C VAL A 190 -11.54 -3.03 21.44
N LEU A 191 -11.38 -1.73 21.59
CA LEU A 191 -12.50 -0.80 21.87
C LEU A 191 -12.95 0.00 20.63
N GLY A 192 -12.20 -0.03 19.51
CA GLY A 192 -12.55 0.71 18.31
C GLY A 192 -12.81 2.20 18.58
N HIS A 193 -13.95 2.74 18.12
CA HIS A 193 -14.33 4.13 18.35
C HIS A 193 -14.48 4.51 19.84
N ALA A 194 -14.84 3.56 20.70
CA ALA A 194 -14.98 3.81 22.14
C ALA A 194 -13.62 4.17 22.80
N ALA A 195 -12.50 3.68 22.26
CA ALA A 195 -11.17 4.04 22.74
C ALA A 195 -10.90 5.54 22.61
N TYR A 196 -11.26 6.11 21.46
CA TYR A 196 -11.12 7.55 21.22
C TYR A 196 -12.00 8.40 22.12
N LEU A 197 -13.24 7.94 22.35
CA LEU A 197 -14.17 8.64 23.22
C LEU A 197 -13.69 8.67 24.67
N LEU A 198 -13.22 7.53 25.18
CA LEU A 198 -12.70 7.42 26.56
C LEU A 198 -11.44 8.27 26.76
N GLU A 199 -10.51 8.23 25.82
CA GLU A 199 -9.31 9.05 25.90
C GLU A 199 -9.62 10.54 25.74
N GLY A 200 -10.61 10.90 24.89
CA GLY A 200 -11.09 12.26 24.74
C GLY A 200 -11.67 12.81 26.06
N VAL A 201 -12.52 12.05 26.74
CA VAL A 201 -13.09 12.45 28.05
C VAL A 201 -12.00 12.63 29.11
N ARG A 202 -11.00 11.74 29.13
CA ARG A 202 -9.87 11.82 30.09
C ARG A 202 -9.07 13.11 29.89
N ARG A 203 -8.98 13.66 28.68
CA ARG A 203 -8.16 14.84 28.34
C ARG A 203 -8.93 16.17 28.39
N LEU A 204 -10.23 16.16 28.64
CA LEU A 204 -11.00 17.40 28.81
C LEU A 204 -10.34 18.42 29.75
N PRO A 205 -9.73 18.00 30.91
CA PRO A 205 -9.05 18.95 31.80
C PRO A 205 -7.76 19.56 31.24
N SER A 206 -7.19 19.00 30.18
CA SER A 206 -5.87 19.42 29.62
C SER A 206 -6.00 20.29 28.36
N VAL A 207 -7.15 20.91 28.13
CA VAL A 207 -7.39 21.81 26.98
C VAL A 207 -6.43 22.98 27.00
N ARG A 208 -5.68 23.17 25.90
CA ARG A 208 -4.80 24.32 25.68
C ARG A 208 -5.38 25.24 24.60
N THR A 209 -5.26 26.52 24.79
CA THR A 209 -5.55 27.50 23.75
C THR A 209 -4.31 27.77 22.92
N TYR A 210 -4.49 27.91 21.63
CA TYR A 210 -3.41 28.28 20.69
C TYR A 210 -3.77 29.63 20.08
N THR A 211 -2.77 30.50 19.96
CA THR A 211 -2.88 31.74 19.19
C THR A 211 -2.25 31.49 17.82
N LEU A 212 -2.99 31.73 16.77
CA LEU A 212 -2.57 31.62 15.38
C LEU A 212 -1.95 32.94 14.91
#